data_249481de596d0d3e4a239a95b51026b7
#
_entry.id   249481de596d0d3e4a239a95b51026b7
#
_cell.length_a   1.000
_cell.length_b   1.000
_cell.length_c   1.000
_cell.angle_alpha   90.00
_cell.angle_beta   90.00
_cell.angle_gamma   90.00
#
_symmetry.space_group_name_H-M   'P 1'
#
loop_
_entity.id
_entity.type
_entity.pdbx_description
1 polymer ?
#
loop_
_entity_poly.entity_id
_entity_poly.type
_entity_poly.pdbx_seq_one_letter_code
_entity_poly.pdbx_strand_id
1 'polypeptide(L)'
;MKKGFLLVTFLLFSIVFYAQHYTKEKIEIPFKLSPNGHIMIKASVNGVPGNFVFDTGAGMNLLTKDFADKIDNLEKTTHFYTGHRATGEAITSDLYQSEVLKIANFSIEDEQFAVYDIDFPLDGLISLTPLQHKAFTVNFEENKLVIESEESLRRRKENIKFEMPLEINNDRNVKVSVGTIVQLDSLELHVGLDSGAGFDVYRFNSRFMEALGIDSTQVESKYIPSSFKPEQGNQYYFAEVSRLSDLKVNAEQIDFRATFIDGLIYEGIMGINWIGEIITFDIPAKRILVN
;
A
#
# COMPACT_ATOMS: atom_id res chain seq x y z
N MET A 1 45.35 27.26 -21.96
CA MET A 1 45.01 26.86 -20.61
C MET A 1 43.59 27.34 -20.22
N LYS A 2 42.51 26.80 -20.84
CA LYS A 2 41.10 27.18 -20.52
C LYS A 2 40.10 26.02 -20.67
N LYS A 3 40.52 24.75 -20.59
CA LYS A 3 39.62 23.59 -20.73
C LYS A 3 39.42 22.73 -19.45
N GLY A 4 40.05 23.12 -18.35
CA GLY A 4 39.99 22.32 -17.10
C GLY A 4 38.94 22.74 -16.08
N PHE A 5 38.26 23.90 -16.23
CA PHE A 5 37.38 24.47 -15.19
C PHE A 5 35.90 24.05 -15.32
N LEU A 6 35.51 23.52 -16.49
CA LEU A 6 34.09 23.15 -16.71
C LEU A 6 33.70 21.76 -16.19
N LEU A 7 34.68 20.88 -15.94
CA LEU A 7 34.39 19.50 -15.51
C LEU A 7 34.14 19.39 -14.00
N VAL A 8 34.70 20.29 -13.20
CA VAL A 8 34.56 20.27 -11.72
C VAL A 8 33.20 20.80 -11.28
N THR A 9 32.61 21.72 -12.04
CA THR A 9 31.30 22.32 -11.71
C THR A 9 30.14 21.34 -11.94
N PHE A 10 30.28 20.37 -12.85
CA PHE A 10 29.25 19.36 -13.14
C PHE A 10 29.21 18.25 -12.10
N LEU A 11 30.33 17.93 -11.45
CA LEU A 11 30.39 16.92 -10.38
C LEU A 11 29.78 17.41 -9.06
N LEU A 12 29.79 18.71 -8.78
CA LEU A 12 29.21 19.28 -7.57
C LEU A 12 27.68 19.38 -7.65
N PHE A 13 27.10 19.44 -8.86
CA PHE A 13 25.63 19.48 -9.04
C PHE A 13 24.98 18.10 -8.86
N SER A 14 25.72 17.01 -9.02
CA SER A 14 25.20 15.64 -8.90
C SER A 14 25.03 15.19 -7.44
N ILE A 15 25.67 15.86 -6.49
CA ILE A 15 25.63 15.49 -5.07
C ILE A 15 24.40 16.09 -4.35
N VAL A 16 23.81 17.15 -4.88
CA VAL A 16 22.68 17.84 -4.23
C VAL A 16 21.35 17.11 -4.41
N PHE A 17 21.21 16.22 -5.39
CA PHE A 17 19.95 15.52 -5.69
C PHE A 17 19.65 14.29 -4.80
N TYR A 18 20.61 13.81 -4.01
CA TYR A 18 20.39 12.65 -3.13
C TYR A 18 19.88 12.98 -1.72
N ALA A 19 19.79 14.25 -1.36
CA ALA A 19 19.50 14.67 0.03
C ALA A 19 18.00 14.85 0.36
N GLN A 20 17.06 14.60 -0.59
CA GLN A 20 15.64 14.92 -0.39
C GLN A 20 14.76 13.72 0.05
N HIS A 21 15.32 12.52 0.24
CA HIS A 21 14.49 11.34 0.54
C HIS A 21 14.17 11.16 2.03
N TYR A 22 14.87 11.81 2.94
CA TYR A 22 14.67 11.62 4.37
C TYR A 22 14.21 12.92 5.05
N THR A 23 13.36 12.78 6.06
CA THR A 23 13.04 13.84 7.01
C THR A 23 14.23 14.07 7.94
N LYS A 24 14.41 15.30 8.50
CA LYS A 24 15.47 15.58 9.48
C LYS A 24 15.29 14.73 10.74
N GLU A 25 14.04 14.57 11.18
CA GLU A 25 13.64 13.74 12.31
C GLU A 25 12.59 12.74 11.86
N LYS A 26 12.50 11.60 12.55
CA LYS A 26 11.39 10.67 12.32
C LYS A 26 10.06 11.32 12.68
N ILE A 27 9.01 10.99 11.94
CA ILE A 27 7.65 11.47 12.24
C ILE A 27 6.81 10.27 12.66
N GLU A 28 6.27 10.33 13.87
CA GLU A 28 5.39 9.30 14.41
C GLU A 28 3.92 9.70 14.20
N ILE A 29 3.16 8.79 13.63
CA ILE A 29 1.74 8.93 13.33
C ILE A 29 1.01 7.83 14.09
N PRO A 30 0.35 8.14 15.21
CA PRO A 30 -0.43 7.14 15.93
C PRO A 30 -1.62 6.68 15.08
N PHE A 31 -1.90 5.38 15.14
CA PHE A 31 -3.07 4.80 14.49
C PHE A 31 -3.94 4.00 15.47
N LYS A 32 -5.14 3.65 15.02
CA LYS A 32 -6.01 2.68 15.68
C LYS A 32 -6.26 1.53 14.70
N LEU A 33 -6.33 0.32 15.22
CA LEU A 33 -6.81 -0.81 14.43
C LEU A 33 -8.33 -0.90 14.50
N SER A 34 -8.96 -1.14 13.36
CA SER A 34 -10.37 -1.58 13.34
C SER A 34 -10.47 -3.03 13.84
N PRO A 35 -11.67 -3.54 14.13
CA PRO A 35 -11.86 -4.95 14.49
C PRO A 35 -11.31 -5.93 13.45
N ASN A 36 -11.24 -5.53 12.19
CA ASN A 36 -10.71 -6.34 11.08
C ASN A 36 -9.23 -6.04 10.77
N GLY A 37 -8.53 -5.25 11.60
CA GLY A 37 -7.11 -4.96 11.44
C GLY A 37 -6.77 -3.83 10.46
N HIS A 38 -7.73 -3.03 9.99
CA HIS A 38 -7.42 -1.86 9.16
C HIS A 38 -6.71 -0.79 9.99
N ILE A 39 -5.68 -0.18 9.43
CA ILE A 39 -4.89 0.89 10.05
C ILE A 39 -5.63 2.21 9.86
N MET A 40 -6.23 2.74 10.93
CA MET A 40 -6.99 4.00 10.91
C MET A 40 -6.15 5.15 11.43
N ILE A 41 -5.93 6.17 10.60
CA ILE A 41 -5.16 7.38 10.92
C ILE A 41 -6.03 8.63 10.88
N LYS A 42 -5.56 9.68 11.55
CA LYS A 42 -6.11 11.03 11.41
C LYS A 42 -5.24 11.85 10.47
N ALA A 43 -5.89 12.54 9.55
CA ALA A 43 -5.23 13.49 8.65
C ALA A 43 -6.13 14.73 8.46
N SER A 44 -5.60 15.77 7.84
CA SER A 44 -6.42 16.89 7.37
C SER A 44 -6.07 17.23 5.93
N VAL A 45 -7.09 17.56 5.16
CA VAL A 45 -6.96 18.02 3.77
C VAL A 45 -7.41 19.48 3.74
N ASN A 46 -6.52 20.39 3.32
CA ASN A 46 -6.73 21.83 3.36
C ASN A 46 -7.26 22.34 4.72
N GLY A 47 -6.75 21.76 5.82
CA GLY A 47 -7.15 22.12 7.19
C GLY A 47 -8.43 21.43 7.68
N VAL A 48 -9.22 20.75 6.85
CA VAL A 48 -10.39 19.99 7.26
C VAL A 48 -9.97 18.62 7.81
N PRO A 49 -10.18 18.34 9.11
CA PRO A 49 -9.77 17.07 9.72
C PRO A 49 -10.68 15.92 9.31
N GLY A 50 -10.09 14.74 9.12
CA GLY A 50 -10.79 13.51 8.78
C GLY A 50 -10.14 12.26 9.36
N ASN A 51 -10.86 11.14 9.22
CA ASN A 51 -10.42 9.80 9.59
C ASN A 51 -10.27 8.94 8.34
N PHE A 52 -9.12 8.32 8.18
CA PHE A 52 -8.76 7.61 6.96
C PHE A 52 -8.22 6.22 7.25
N VAL A 53 -8.40 5.29 6.31
CA VAL A 53 -7.59 4.07 6.27
C VAL A 53 -6.24 4.41 5.64
N PHE A 54 -5.15 3.95 6.24
CA PHE A 54 -3.85 3.88 5.56
C PHE A 54 -3.78 2.58 4.78
N ASP A 55 -3.67 2.70 3.46
CA ASP A 55 -3.91 1.60 2.52
C ASP A 55 -2.77 1.47 1.51
N THR A 56 -1.89 0.50 1.71
CA THR A 56 -0.77 0.23 0.81
C THR A 56 -1.19 -0.47 -0.49
N GLY A 57 -2.40 -1.05 -0.52
CA GLY A 57 -3.00 -1.67 -1.70
C GLY A 57 -3.77 -0.68 -2.58
N ALA A 58 -4.17 0.46 -2.02
CA ALA A 58 -4.75 1.53 -2.82
C ALA A 58 -3.69 2.22 -3.66
N GLY A 59 -3.92 2.27 -4.95
CA GLY A 59 -2.97 2.90 -5.86
C GLY A 59 -2.85 4.41 -5.66
N MET A 60 -3.90 5.09 -5.19
CA MET A 60 -3.97 6.53 -5.01
C MET A 60 -4.87 6.89 -3.83
N ASN A 61 -4.73 8.12 -3.32
CA ASN A 61 -5.60 8.62 -2.25
C ASN A 61 -7.04 8.75 -2.74
N LEU A 62 -7.99 8.52 -1.82
CA LEU A 62 -9.42 8.63 -2.10
C LEU A 62 -10.10 9.44 -1.01
N LEU A 63 -11.00 10.33 -1.40
CA LEU A 63 -11.95 10.98 -0.52
C LEU A 63 -13.37 10.50 -0.84
N THR A 64 -14.20 10.34 0.19
CA THR A 64 -15.65 10.26 -0.05
C THR A 64 -16.16 11.61 -0.53
N LYS A 65 -17.21 11.60 -1.34
CA LYS A 65 -17.84 12.85 -1.79
C LYS A 65 -18.31 13.71 -0.62
N ASP A 66 -18.89 13.10 0.39
CA ASP A 66 -19.37 13.78 1.60
C ASP A 66 -18.25 14.50 2.38
N PHE A 67 -17.03 13.95 2.33
CA PHE A 67 -15.89 14.63 2.95
C PHE A 67 -15.31 15.70 2.01
N ALA A 68 -15.19 15.41 0.72
CA ALA A 68 -14.69 16.37 -0.27
C ALA A 68 -15.55 17.64 -0.33
N ASP A 69 -16.87 17.51 -0.20
CA ASP A 69 -17.81 18.64 -0.20
C ASP A 69 -17.66 19.58 1.03
N LYS A 70 -16.92 19.17 2.06
CA LYS A 70 -16.57 20.02 3.24
C LYS A 70 -15.30 20.83 3.04
N ILE A 71 -14.55 20.60 1.96
CA ILE A 71 -13.24 21.21 1.72
C ILE A 71 -13.38 22.34 0.69
N ASP A 72 -13.41 23.58 1.17
CA ASP A 72 -13.68 24.74 0.33
C ASP A 72 -12.71 24.92 -0.85
N ASN A 73 -11.42 24.59 -0.65
CA ASN A 73 -10.35 24.82 -1.63
C ASN A 73 -9.83 23.50 -2.26
N LEU A 74 -10.66 22.49 -2.37
CA LEU A 74 -10.30 21.28 -3.09
C LEU A 74 -10.52 21.50 -4.59
N GLU A 75 -9.45 21.63 -5.36
CA GLU A 75 -9.53 21.98 -6.78
C GLU A 75 -9.80 20.73 -7.62
N LYS A 76 -10.92 20.73 -8.37
CA LYS A 76 -11.15 19.74 -9.41
C LYS A 76 -10.24 20.05 -10.60
N THR A 77 -9.30 19.15 -10.91
CA THR A 77 -8.40 19.29 -12.05
C THR A 77 -9.10 18.95 -13.37
N THR A 78 -8.43 19.18 -14.50
CA THR A 78 -8.87 18.70 -15.82
C THR A 78 -8.44 17.25 -16.10
N HIS A 79 -7.80 16.60 -15.14
CA HIS A 79 -7.27 15.26 -15.27
C HIS A 79 -8.23 14.21 -14.70
N PHE A 80 -8.13 13.01 -15.23
CA PHE A 80 -8.79 11.83 -14.69
C PHE A 80 -7.85 10.64 -14.69
N TYR A 81 -8.18 9.63 -13.92
CA TYR A 81 -7.46 8.36 -13.91
C TYR A 81 -8.44 7.20 -13.98
N THR A 82 -8.10 6.21 -14.82
CA THR A 82 -8.81 4.93 -14.85
C THR A 82 -7.95 3.87 -14.22
N GLY A 83 -8.31 3.47 -13.02
CA GLY A 83 -7.72 2.35 -12.30
C GLY A 83 -8.55 1.09 -12.43
N HIS A 84 -8.03 -0.01 -11.91
CA HIS A 84 -8.76 -1.27 -11.80
C HIS A 84 -8.79 -1.69 -10.33
N ARG A 85 -9.95 -2.17 -9.88
CA ARG A 85 -10.03 -2.90 -8.63
C ARG A 85 -9.27 -4.23 -8.76
N ALA A 86 -8.92 -4.82 -7.63
CA ALA A 86 -8.25 -6.12 -7.61
C ALA A 86 -9.02 -7.21 -8.39
N THR A 87 -10.34 -7.10 -8.45
CA THR A 87 -11.26 -7.98 -9.17
C THR A 87 -11.47 -7.62 -10.64
N GLY A 88 -10.62 -6.74 -11.21
CA GLY A 88 -10.59 -6.43 -12.65
C GLY A 88 -11.52 -5.31 -13.11
N GLU A 89 -12.41 -4.80 -12.26
CA GLU A 89 -13.34 -3.74 -12.64
C GLU A 89 -12.61 -2.42 -12.87
N ALA A 90 -12.81 -1.83 -14.04
CA ALA A 90 -12.30 -0.49 -14.34
C ALA A 90 -13.16 0.58 -13.66
N ILE A 91 -12.50 1.49 -12.95
CA ILE A 91 -13.11 2.66 -12.30
C ILE A 91 -12.40 3.91 -12.79
N THR A 92 -13.16 4.82 -13.39
CA THR A 92 -12.65 6.13 -13.81
C THR A 92 -13.09 7.19 -12.81
N SER A 93 -12.15 7.97 -12.32
CA SER A 93 -12.41 9.08 -11.42
C SER A 93 -11.75 10.36 -11.92
N ASP A 94 -12.43 11.48 -11.74
CA ASP A 94 -11.81 12.80 -11.84
C ASP A 94 -10.79 12.97 -10.72
N LEU A 95 -9.70 13.67 -11.01
CA LEU A 95 -8.67 13.97 -10.03
C LEU A 95 -8.86 15.36 -9.44
N TYR A 96 -8.74 15.43 -8.13
CA TYR A 96 -8.78 16.65 -7.35
C TYR A 96 -7.41 16.88 -6.73
N GLN A 97 -7.04 18.11 -6.54
CA GLN A 97 -5.77 18.54 -5.94
C GLN A 97 -6.05 19.32 -4.67
N SER A 98 -5.36 18.94 -3.59
CA SER A 98 -5.38 19.72 -2.35
C SER A 98 -4.21 20.71 -2.34
N GLU A 99 -4.36 21.83 -1.63
CA GLU A 99 -3.24 22.73 -1.31
C GLU A 99 -2.28 22.00 -0.34
N VAL A 100 -2.81 21.30 0.66
CA VAL A 100 -2.01 20.57 1.64
C VAL A 100 -2.75 19.36 2.21
N LEU A 101 -2.09 18.20 2.19
CA LEU A 101 -2.42 17.05 3.02
C LEU A 101 -1.49 17.05 4.24
N LYS A 102 -2.05 17.00 5.44
CA LYS A 102 -1.28 16.93 6.68
C LYS A 102 -1.61 15.67 7.47
N ILE A 103 -0.57 14.90 7.78
CA ILE A 103 -0.66 13.67 8.58
C ILE A 103 0.30 13.85 9.78
N ALA A 104 -0.23 14.09 10.98
CA ALA A 104 0.56 14.53 12.14
C ALA A 104 1.41 15.77 11.78
N ASN A 105 2.74 15.67 11.89
CA ASN A 105 3.67 16.74 11.53
C ASN A 105 4.23 16.62 10.10
N PHE A 106 3.73 15.68 9.31
CA PHE A 106 4.09 15.51 7.92
C PHE A 106 3.10 16.26 7.04
N SER A 107 3.59 17.20 6.23
CA SER A 107 2.79 18.00 5.30
C SER A 107 3.26 17.77 3.88
N ILE A 108 2.32 17.57 2.97
CA ILE A 108 2.54 17.37 1.54
C ILE A 108 1.68 18.40 0.80
N GLU A 109 2.31 19.18 -0.05
CA GLU A 109 1.64 20.14 -0.93
C GLU A 109 1.21 19.44 -2.22
N ASP A 110 0.16 19.95 -2.85
CA ASP A 110 -0.31 19.54 -4.18
C ASP A 110 -0.67 18.04 -4.31
N GLU A 111 -1.12 17.42 -3.22
CA GLU A 111 -1.47 16.00 -3.23
C GLU A 111 -2.77 15.74 -4.00
N GLN A 112 -2.80 14.64 -4.77
CA GLN A 112 -3.93 14.29 -5.62
C GLN A 112 -4.84 13.27 -4.95
N PHE A 113 -6.14 13.42 -5.23
CA PHE A 113 -7.21 12.54 -4.71
C PHE A 113 -8.18 12.15 -5.83
N ALA A 114 -8.62 10.90 -5.80
CA ALA A 114 -9.87 10.52 -6.42
C ALA A 114 -11.03 10.84 -5.47
N VAL A 115 -12.16 11.29 -5.99
CA VAL A 115 -13.37 11.54 -5.20
C VAL A 115 -14.47 10.61 -5.67
N TYR A 116 -15.03 9.83 -4.73
CA TYR A 116 -16.09 8.89 -5.02
C TYR A 116 -17.35 9.14 -4.18
N ASP A 117 -18.50 9.04 -4.81
CA ASP A 117 -19.79 8.98 -4.16
C ASP A 117 -20.06 7.53 -3.70
N ILE A 118 -19.58 7.20 -2.53
CA ILE A 118 -19.70 5.87 -1.93
C ILE A 118 -20.10 6.00 -0.45
N ASP A 119 -20.92 5.08 0.01
CA ASP A 119 -21.18 4.90 1.44
C ASP A 119 -19.98 4.17 2.08
N PHE A 120 -19.11 4.93 2.71
CA PHE A 120 -17.93 4.44 3.39
C PHE A 120 -17.85 5.01 4.81
N PRO A 121 -17.57 4.19 5.83
CA PRO A 121 -17.66 4.60 7.23
C PRO A 121 -16.59 5.59 7.69
N LEU A 122 -15.64 5.95 6.81
CA LEU A 122 -14.57 6.90 7.04
C LEU A 122 -14.58 7.98 5.95
N ASP A 123 -13.76 9.03 6.13
CA ASP A 123 -13.69 10.16 5.21
C ASP A 123 -12.91 9.85 3.91
N GLY A 124 -12.21 8.72 3.88
CA GLY A 124 -11.46 8.24 2.71
C GLY A 124 -10.34 7.28 3.07
N LEU A 125 -9.37 7.16 2.17
CA LEU A 125 -8.15 6.41 2.39
C LEU A 125 -6.93 7.19 1.91
N ILE A 126 -5.80 6.98 2.59
CA ILE A 126 -4.48 7.51 2.24
C ILE A 126 -3.64 6.35 1.74
N SER A 127 -3.20 6.46 0.48
CA SER A 127 -2.35 5.49 -0.21
C SER A 127 -0.87 5.73 0.08
N LEU A 128 -0.01 5.06 -0.70
CA LEU A 128 1.44 5.27 -0.63
C LEU A 128 1.94 6.49 -1.42
N THR A 129 1.09 7.22 -2.17
CA THR A 129 1.54 8.37 -2.96
C THR A 129 2.30 9.42 -2.13
N PRO A 130 1.88 9.78 -0.90
CA PRO A 130 2.62 10.71 -0.05
C PRO A 130 3.98 10.19 0.42
N LEU A 131 4.18 8.88 0.42
CA LEU A 131 5.37 8.19 0.94
C LEU A 131 6.23 7.53 -0.15
N GLN A 132 5.91 7.71 -1.43
CA GLN A 132 6.52 6.99 -2.56
C GLN A 132 8.06 7.11 -2.67
N HIS A 133 8.66 8.06 -2.00
CA HIS A 133 10.12 8.30 -1.99
C HIS A 133 10.73 8.19 -0.59
N LYS A 134 10.01 7.61 0.38
CA LYS A 134 10.42 7.57 1.78
C LYS A 134 10.48 6.13 2.30
N ALA A 135 11.27 5.95 3.36
CA ALA A 135 11.13 4.76 4.18
C ALA A 135 10.09 5.04 5.27
N PHE A 136 9.22 4.08 5.52
CA PHE A 136 8.26 4.15 6.63
C PHE A 136 8.13 2.80 7.32
N THR A 137 7.79 2.83 8.59
CA THR A 137 7.58 1.64 9.42
C THR A 137 6.15 1.56 9.90
N VAL A 138 5.54 0.39 9.74
CA VAL A 138 4.31 0.00 10.45
C VAL A 138 4.74 -0.72 11.71
N ASN A 139 4.45 -0.15 12.86
CA ASN A 139 4.74 -0.74 14.17
C ASN A 139 3.40 -1.11 14.83
N PHE A 140 3.02 -2.38 14.76
CA PHE A 140 1.79 -2.89 15.35
C PHE A 140 1.86 -3.01 16.87
N GLU A 141 3.06 -3.21 17.45
CA GLU A 141 3.24 -3.26 18.91
C GLU A 141 2.89 -1.92 19.57
N GLU A 142 3.31 -0.80 18.95
CA GLU A 142 3.06 0.53 19.47
C GLU A 142 1.88 1.25 18.82
N ASN A 143 1.25 0.65 17.80
CA ASN A 143 0.19 1.26 16.97
C ASN A 143 0.63 2.60 16.36
N LYS A 144 1.78 2.60 15.68
CA LYS A 144 2.34 3.78 15.03
C LYS A 144 2.81 3.50 13.61
N LEU A 145 2.50 4.41 12.69
CA LEU A 145 3.26 4.58 11.47
C LEU A 145 4.42 5.54 11.77
N VAL A 146 5.61 5.21 11.29
CA VAL A 146 6.80 6.06 11.45
C VAL A 146 7.36 6.37 10.07
N ILE A 147 7.36 7.66 9.68
CA ILE A 147 8.15 8.10 8.53
C ILE A 147 9.59 8.21 9.03
N GLU A 148 10.46 7.38 8.48
CA GLU A 148 11.82 7.24 8.99
C GLU A 148 12.71 8.43 8.56
N SER A 149 13.52 8.92 9.49
CA SER A 149 14.69 9.73 9.18
C SER A 149 15.85 8.83 8.77
N GLU A 150 16.93 9.42 8.24
CA GLU A 150 18.14 8.66 7.92
C GLU A 150 18.69 7.93 9.15
N GLU A 151 18.72 8.61 10.29
CA GLU A 151 19.22 8.04 11.54
C GLU A 151 18.32 6.94 12.09
N SER A 152 16.99 7.15 12.12
CA SER A 152 16.07 6.12 12.61
C SER A 152 16.07 4.88 11.71
N LEU A 153 16.14 5.06 10.38
CA LEU A 153 16.28 3.95 9.44
C LEU A 153 17.59 3.18 9.62
N ARG A 154 18.70 3.88 9.90
CA ARG A 154 19.98 3.23 10.22
C ARG A 154 19.84 2.34 11.45
N ARG A 155 19.19 2.82 12.51
CA ARG A 155 18.93 2.02 13.72
C ARG A 155 18.05 0.79 13.43
N ARG A 156 17.04 0.93 12.53
CA ARG A 156 16.25 -0.24 12.07
C ARG A 156 17.17 -1.28 11.44
N LYS A 157 18.06 -0.86 10.53
CA LYS A 157 19.01 -1.75 9.82
C LYS A 157 19.97 -2.47 10.75
N GLU A 158 20.34 -1.87 11.86
CA GLU A 158 21.23 -2.49 12.86
C GLU A 158 20.54 -3.62 13.67
N ASN A 159 19.21 -3.63 13.72
CA ASN A 159 18.41 -4.53 14.56
C ASN A 159 17.43 -5.40 13.76
N ILE A 160 17.69 -5.62 12.48
CA ILE A 160 16.80 -6.46 11.66
C ILE A 160 16.90 -7.93 12.06
N LYS A 161 15.75 -8.61 12.08
CA LYS A 161 15.68 -10.07 12.14
C LYS A 161 15.92 -10.66 10.75
N PHE A 162 15.27 -10.09 9.74
CA PHE A 162 15.46 -10.47 8.33
C PHE A 162 15.01 -9.35 7.39
N GLU A 163 15.30 -9.51 6.09
CA GLU A 163 14.81 -8.64 5.02
C GLU A 163 14.16 -9.45 3.90
N MET A 164 13.18 -8.82 3.25
CA MET A 164 12.48 -9.34 2.08
C MET A 164 12.61 -8.37 0.91
N PRO A 165 12.50 -8.84 -0.35
CA PRO A 165 12.41 -7.94 -1.51
C PRO A 165 11.11 -7.13 -1.45
N LEU A 166 11.17 -5.88 -1.89
CA LEU A 166 10.01 -5.00 -2.08
C LEU A 166 9.88 -4.69 -3.57
N GLU A 167 8.80 -5.11 -4.17
CA GLU A 167 8.43 -4.73 -5.52
C GLU A 167 7.62 -3.44 -5.48
N ILE A 168 7.93 -2.51 -6.39
CA ILE A 168 7.25 -1.21 -6.45
C ILE A 168 6.75 -1.01 -7.87
N ASN A 169 5.46 -0.76 -7.99
CA ASN A 169 4.84 -0.32 -9.23
C ASN A 169 4.41 1.13 -9.08
N ASN A 170 5.01 2.02 -9.88
CA ASN A 170 4.69 3.43 -9.92
C ASN A 170 4.23 3.79 -11.34
N ASP A 171 2.98 4.19 -11.49
CA ASP A 171 2.43 4.68 -12.75
C ASP A 171 2.34 6.21 -12.70
N ARG A 172 3.30 6.88 -13.35
CA ARG A 172 3.37 8.34 -13.55
C ARG A 172 3.23 9.17 -12.28
N ASN A 173 3.64 8.66 -11.12
CA ASN A 173 3.46 9.24 -9.79
C ASN A 173 1.99 9.48 -9.37
N VAL A 174 1.03 8.98 -10.13
CA VAL A 174 -0.40 9.04 -9.81
C VAL A 174 -0.83 7.82 -9.00
N LYS A 175 -0.21 6.66 -9.32
CA LYS A 175 -0.50 5.40 -8.64
C LYS A 175 0.80 4.76 -8.14
N VAL A 176 0.81 4.38 -6.86
CA VAL A 176 1.91 3.63 -6.24
C VAL A 176 1.35 2.41 -5.53
N SER A 177 1.89 1.24 -5.83
CA SER A 177 1.56 0.01 -5.12
C SER A 177 2.82 -0.78 -4.83
N VAL A 178 2.78 -1.60 -3.80
CA VAL A 178 3.89 -2.41 -3.33
C VAL A 178 3.52 -3.88 -3.29
N GLY A 179 4.52 -4.72 -3.47
CA GLY A 179 4.41 -6.17 -3.44
C GLY A 179 5.68 -6.84 -2.98
N THR A 180 5.65 -8.14 -2.93
CA THR A 180 6.80 -8.99 -2.65
C THR A 180 6.64 -10.34 -3.35
N ILE A 181 7.68 -11.17 -3.30
CA ILE A 181 7.64 -12.54 -3.80
C ILE A 181 7.47 -13.47 -2.61
N VAL A 182 6.54 -14.42 -2.74
CA VAL A 182 6.24 -15.42 -1.71
C VAL A 182 6.24 -16.83 -2.30
N GLN A 183 6.44 -17.81 -1.42
CA GLN A 183 6.22 -19.22 -1.71
C GLN A 183 4.87 -19.64 -1.13
N LEU A 184 3.93 -20.02 -1.99
CA LEU A 184 2.64 -20.61 -1.62
C LEU A 184 2.68 -22.10 -1.92
N ASP A 185 2.87 -22.93 -0.91
CA ASP A 185 3.21 -24.35 -1.06
C ASP A 185 4.34 -24.56 -2.08
N SER A 186 4.04 -25.08 -3.28
CA SER A 186 5.00 -25.33 -4.34
C SER A 186 5.15 -24.18 -5.35
N LEU A 187 4.37 -23.10 -5.22
CA LEU A 187 4.31 -22.01 -6.19
C LEU A 187 5.04 -20.75 -5.65
N GLU A 188 5.89 -20.20 -6.49
CA GLU A 188 6.43 -18.84 -6.29
C GLU A 188 5.48 -17.84 -6.93
N LEU A 189 5.03 -16.84 -6.16
CA LEU A 189 4.02 -15.86 -6.59
C LEU A 189 4.45 -14.43 -6.26
N HIS A 190 4.14 -13.50 -7.19
CA HIS A 190 4.25 -12.07 -6.98
C HIS A 190 2.94 -11.53 -6.38
N VAL A 191 3.00 -11.05 -5.16
CA VAL A 191 1.80 -10.64 -4.42
C VAL A 191 1.81 -9.18 -4.03
N GLY A 192 0.65 -8.53 -4.11
CA GLY A 192 0.45 -7.19 -3.57
C GLY A 192 0.35 -7.21 -2.06
N LEU A 193 0.96 -6.22 -1.40
CA LEU A 193 0.89 -6.00 0.03
C LEU A 193 -0.12 -4.89 0.33
N ASP A 194 -1.21 -5.25 1.02
CA ASP A 194 -2.41 -4.43 1.17
C ASP A 194 -2.80 -4.28 2.65
N SER A 195 -2.37 -3.19 3.28
CA SER A 195 -2.79 -2.88 4.66
C SER A 195 -4.27 -2.51 4.77
N GLY A 196 -4.89 -2.11 3.66
CA GLY A 196 -6.34 -1.87 3.55
C GLY A 196 -7.16 -3.14 3.44
N ALA A 197 -6.55 -4.31 3.23
CA ALA A 197 -7.25 -5.59 3.28
C ALA A 197 -7.62 -6.03 4.70
N GLY A 198 -6.89 -5.54 5.72
CA GLY A 198 -7.01 -5.99 7.11
C GLY A 198 -6.08 -7.15 7.44
N PHE A 199 -6.30 -7.73 8.64
CA PHE A 199 -5.48 -8.84 9.14
C PHE A 199 -5.95 -10.19 8.60
N ASP A 200 -4.99 -11.11 8.43
CA ASP A 200 -5.21 -12.51 8.02
C ASP A 200 -5.96 -12.66 6.71
N VAL A 201 -5.76 -11.71 5.80
CA VAL A 201 -6.35 -11.73 4.47
C VAL A 201 -5.32 -12.26 3.47
N TYR A 202 -5.65 -13.40 2.87
CA TYR A 202 -4.84 -14.11 1.87
C TYR A 202 -5.71 -14.37 0.65
N ARG A 203 -5.55 -13.58 -0.41
CA ARG A 203 -6.33 -13.68 -1.66
C ARG A 203 -5.41 -14.01 -2.81
N PHE A 204 -5.75 -15.07 -3.55
CA PHE A 204 -4.98 -15.53 -4.72
C PHE A 204 -5.88 -15.66 -5.94
N ASN A 205 -5.28 -15.62 -7.12
CA ASN A 205 -6.00 -15.89 -8.34
C ASN A 205 -6.42 -17.37 -8.40
N SER A 206 -7.68 -17.63 -8.75
CA SER A 206 -8.23 -19.01 -8.81
C SER A 206 -7.51 -19.93 -9.79
N ARG A 207 -6.78 -19.38 -10.78
CA ARG A 207 -5.95 -20.15 -11.71
C ARG A 207 -4.91 -21.06 -11.05
N PHE A 208 -4.52 -20.73 -9.81
CA PHE A 208 -3.52 -21.50 -9.07
C PHE A 208 -4.09 -22.69 -8.32
N MET A 209 -5.42 -22.82 -8.20
CA MET A 209 -6.06 -23.88 -7.44
C MET A 209 -5.65 -25.27 -7.94
N GLU A 210 -5.68 -25.50 -9.27
CA GLU A 210 -5.29 -26.78 -9.85
C GLU A 210 -3.83 -27.16 -9.52
N ALA A 211 -2.90 -26.21 -9.64
CA ALA A 211 -1.48 -26.42 -9.35
C ALA A 211 -1.22 -26.69 -7.86
N LEU A 212 -2.10 -26.22 -6.97
CA LEU A 212 -2.09 -26.49 -5.54
C LEU A 212 -2.87 -27.76 -5.16
N GLY A 213 -3.42 -28.50 -6.14
CA GLY A 213 -4.23 -29.69 -5.90
C GLY A 213 -5.60 -29.39 -5.29
N ILE A 214 -6.10 -28.18 -5.40
CA ILE A 214 -7.39 -27.74 -4.87
C ILE A 214 -8.47 -27.93 -5.94
N ASP A 215 -9.40 -28.83 -5.71
CA ASP A 215 -10.58 -29.03 -6.56
C ASP A 215 -11.66 -28.00 -6.24
N SER A 216 -11.90 -27.07 -7.15
CA SER A 216 -12.89 -25.98 -7.00
C SER A 216 -14.32 -26.48 -6.78
N THR A 217 -14.62 -27.73 -7.16
CA THR A 217 -15.95 -28.32 -6.95
C THR A 217 -16.14 -28.91 -5.55
N GLN A 218 -15.06 -29.08 -4.79
CA GLN A 218 -15.05 -29.68 -3.44
C GLN A 218 -14.87 -28.66 -2.32
N VAL A 219 -14.62 -27.39 -2.64
CA VAL A 219 -14.43 -26.33 -1.65
C VAL A 219 -15.66 -25.44 -1.55
N GLU A 220 -15.81 -24.79 -0.40
CA GLU A 220 -16.84 -23.75 -0.23
C GLU A 220 -16.64 -22.64 -1.27
N SER A 221 -17.70 -22.23 -1.93
CA SER A 221 -17.64 -21.14 -2.90
C SER A 221 -18.84 -20.22 -2.81
N LYS A 222 -18.62 -18.93 -3.18
CA LYS A 222 -19.67 -17.92 -3.14
C LYS A 222 -19.47 -16.90 -4.27
N TYR A 223 -20.54 -16.60 -4.98
CA TYR A 223 -20.55 -15.44 -5.88
C TYR A 223 -20.77 -14.17 -5.06
N ILE A 224 -19.87 -13.18 -5.22
CA ILE A 224 -19.95 -11.89 -4.53
C ILE A 224 -20.10 -10.79 -5.56
N PRO A 225 -21.27 -10.08 -5.57
CA PRO A 225 -21.47 -8.92 -6.43
C PRO A 225 -20.48 -7.79 -6.12
N SER A 226 -20.13 -7.02 -7.13
CA SER A 226 -19.34 -5.83 -6.95
C SER A 226 -20.10 -4.74 -6.20
N SER A 227 -19.47 -4.09 -5.25
CA SER A 227 -20.03 -2.91 -4.57
C SER A 227 -20.08 -1.66 -5.47
N PHE A 228 -19.33 -1.63 -6.56
CA PHE A 228 -19.30 -0.50 -7.51
C PHE A 228 -20.17 -0.73 -8.74
N LYS A 229 -20.34 -1.99 -9.14
CA LYS A 229 -21.15 -2.42 -10.30
C LYS A 229 -21.92 -3.68 -9.92
N PRO A 230 -23.06 -3.56 -9.24
CA PRO A 230 -23.81 -4.70 -8.68
C PRO A 230 -24.25 -5.75 -9.70
N GLU A 231 -24.29 -5.37 -11.00
CA GLU A 231 -24.56 -6.29 -12.11
C GLU A 231 -23.37 -7.19 -12.47
N GLN A 232 -22.19 -6.90 -11.91
CA GLN A 232 -20.97 -7.68 -12.04
C GLN A 232 -20.58 -8.28 -10.70
N GLY A 233 -19.73 -9.27 -10.73
CA GLY A 233 -19.18 -9.88 -9.52
C GLY A 233 -18.23 -11.00 -9.87
N ASN A 234 -17.66 -11.62 -8.85
CA ASN A 234 -16.66 -12.65 -9.00
C ASN A 234 -17.02 -13.87 -8.15
N GLN A 235 -16.58 -15.05 -8.61
CA GLN A 235 -16.66 -16.27 -7.83
C GLN A 235 -15.47 -16.31 -6.86
N TYR A 236 -15.77 -16.57 -5.60
CA TYR A 236 -14.81 -16.74 -4.51
C TYR A 236 -14.83 -18.18 -4.06
N TYR A 237 -13.65 -18.78 -3.88
CA TYR A 237 -13.47 -20.14 -3.37
C TYR A 237 -12.65 -20.04 -2.08
N PHE A 238 -13.02 -20.81 -1.07
CA PHE A 238 -12.36 -20.81 0.23
C PHE A 238 -11.72 -22.17 0.48
N ALA A 239 -10.42 -22.23 0.59
CA ALA A 239 -9.68 -23.45 0.77
C ALA A 239 -8.58 -23.32 1.81
N GLU A 240 -8.28 -24.44 2.48
CA GLU A 240 -7.11 -24.53 3.33
C GLU A 240 -5.85 -24.68 2.47
N VAL A 241 -4.79 -23.97 2.87
CA VAL A 241 -3.47 -24.02 2.24
C VAL A 241 -2.45 -24.34 3.32
N SER A 242 -1.50 -25.24 2.99
CA SER A 242 -0.58 -25.75 4.00
C SER A 242 0.45 -24.70 4.43
N ARG A 243 0.97 -23.92 3.48
CA ARG A 243 2.06 -23.01 3.81
C ARG A 243 2.15 -21.79 2.89
N LEU A 244 2.38 -20.64 3.49
CA LEU A 244 2.85 -19.41 2.86
C LEU A 244 4.15 -19.00 3.54
N SER A 245 5.16 -18.60 2.79
CA SER A 245 6.39 -18.03 3.38
C SER A 245 7.05 -17.01 2.46
N ASP A 246 7.96 -16.20 3.01
CA ASP A 246 8.96 -15.53 2.19
C ASP A 246 9.93 -16.56 1.58
N LEU A 247 10.70 -16.16 0.55
CA LEU A 247 11.58 -17.09 -0.17
C LEU A 247 12.70 -17.73 0.69
N LYS A 248 13.01 -17.13 1.84
CA LYS A 248 14.02 -17.63 2.78
C LYS A 248 13.43 -18.32 4.01
N VAL A 249 12.09 -18.38 4.08
CA VAL A 249 11.37 -19.00 5.21
C VAL A 249 11.69 -18.31 6.56
N ASN A 250 11.77 -16.97 6.55
CA ASN A 250 11.93 -16.19 7.78
C ASN A 250 10.58 -15.79 8.37
N ALA A 251 9.60 -15.49 7.49
CA ALA A 251 8.20 -15.28 7.83
C ALA A 251 7.37 -16.38 7.18
N GLU A 252 6.50 -17.02 7.94
CA GLU A 252 5.63 -18.08 7.43
C GLU A 252 4.25 -18.09 8.10
N GLN A 253 3.28 -18.56 7.36
CA GLN A 253 1.92 -18.88 7.81
C GLN A 253 1.64 -20.34 7.44
N ILE A 254 1.19 -21.12 8.41
CA ILE A 254 0.94 -22.57 8.25
C ILE A 254 -0.53 -22.84 8.50
N ASP A 255 -1.12 -23.78 7.72
CA ASP A 255 -2.48 -24.29 7.84
C ASP A 255 -3.50 -23.13 7.97
N PHE A 256 -3.58 -22.32 6.94
CA PHE A 256 -4.45 -21.14 6.92
C PHE A 256 -5.49 -21.23 5.81
N ARG A 257 -6.60 -20.53 6.02
CA ARG A 257 -7.67 -20.41 5.03
C ARG A 257 -7.37 -19.30 4.04
N ALA A 258 -7.21 -19.64 2.77
CA ALA A 258 -7.05 -18.71 1.67
C ALA A 258 -8.36 -18.53 0.89
N THR A 259 -8.45 -17.40 0.21
CA THR A 259 -9.53 -17.08 -0.71
C THR A 259 -8.98 -17.04 -2.14
N PHE A 260 -9.51 -17.87 -3.02
CA PHE A 260 -9.19 -17.84 -4.44
C PHE A 260 -10.31 -17.14 -5.21
N ILE A 261 -9.95 -16.22 -6.09
CA ILE A 261 -10.93 -15.31 -6.73
C ILE A 261 -10.80 -15.41 -8.25
N ASP A 262 -11.91 -15.71 -8.93
CA ASP A 262 -11.99 -15.61 -10.38
C ASP A 262 -11.90 -14.14 -10.79
N GLY A 263 -11.06 -13.84 -11.79
CA GLY A 263 -10.90 -12.49 -12.29
C GLY A 263 -10.01 -11.58 -11.43
N LEU A 264 -9.37 -12.10 -10.37
CA LEU A 264 -8.31 -11.36 -9.68
C LEU A 264 -7.21 -11.01 -10.69
N ILE A 265 -6.85 -9.71 -10.83
CA ILE A 265 -5.87 -9.27 -11.83
C ILE A 265 -4.42 -9.38 -11.34
N TYR A 266 -4.22 -9.83 -10.12
CA TYR A 266 -2.95 -10.11 -9.48
C TYR A 266 -2.77 -11.61 -9.28
N GLU A 267 -1.54 -12.07 -9.08
CA GLU A 267 -1.29 -13.44 -8.64
C GLU A 267 -1.81 -13.64 -7.22
N GLY A 268 -1.59 -12.64 -6.36
CA GLY A 268 -2.19 -12.57 -5.03
C GLY A 268 -2.21 -11.15 -4.48
N ILE A 269 -3.07 -10.93 -3.50
CA ILE A 269 -3.12 -9.74 -2.64
C ILE A 269 -3.34 -10.21 -1.22
N MET A 270 -2.58 -9.68 -0.28
CA MET A 270 -2.68 -10.09 1.12
C MET A 270 -2.43 -8.94 2.09
N GLY A 271 -2.97 -9.06 3.29
CA GLY A 271 -2.65 -8.21 4.43
C GLY A 271 -1.15 -8.25 4.72
N ILE A 272 -0.66 -7.32 5.53
CA ILE A 272 0.77 -7.20 5.82
C ILE A 272 1.18 -7.80 7.17
N ASN A 273 0.22 -8.13 8.05
CA ASN A 273 0.45 -8.56 9.43
C ASN A 273 1.20 -9.90 9.56
N TRP A 274 1.14 -10.77 8.55
CA TRP A 274 1.86 -12.06 8.55
C TRP A 274 3.40 -11.89 8.45
N ILE A 275 3.89 -10.73 8.00
CA ILE A 275 5.32 -10.44 7.83
C ILE A 275 5.99 -10.25 9.19
N GLY A 276 5.33 -9.64 10.16
CA GLY A 276 5.84 -9.38 11.50
C GLY A 276 5.16 -8.18 12.18
N GLU A 277 5.59 -7.88 13.39
CA GLU A 277 5.02 -6.81 14.23
C GLU A 277 5.59 -5.42 13.90
N ILE A 278 6.84 -5.36 13.45
CA ILE A 278 7.53 -4.10 13.11
C ILE A 278 8.11 -4.26 11.71
N ILE A 279 7.43 -3.64 10.73
CA ILE A 279 7.70 -3.80 9.30
C ILE A 279 8.11 -2.45 8.73
N THR A 280 9.33 -2.35 8.22
CA THR A 280 9.81 -1.13 7.55
C THR A 280 9.85 -1.33 6.04
N PHE A 281 9.10 -0.53 5.32
CA PHE A 281 9.13 -0.43 3.86
C PHE A 281 10.18 0.60 3.46
N ASP A 282 11.38 0.16 3.10
CA ASP A 282 12.46 1.02 2.58
C ASP A 282 12.25 1.18 1.06
N ILE A 283 11.27 2.04 0.69
CA ILE A 283 10.86 2.27 -0.70
C ILE A 283 12.07 2.62 -1.60
N PRO A 284 12.96 3.58 -1.23
CA PRO A 284 14.11 3.91 -2.06
C PRO A 284 15.08 2.74 -2.28
N ALA A 285 15.22 1.85 -1.30
CA ALA A 285 16.12 0.69 -1.38
C ALA A 285 15.42 -0.59 -1.87
N LYS A 286 14.11 -0.55 -2.16
CA LYS A 286 13.31 -1.68 -2.63
C LYS A 286 13.41 -2.92 -1.75
N ARG A 287 13.24 -2.74 -0.45
CA ARG A 287 13.27 -3.83 0.52
C ARG A 287 12.31 -3.59 1.69
N ILE A 288 11.94 -4.68 2.32
CA ILE A 288 11.21 -4.73 3.58
C ILE A 288 12.20 -5.18 4.65
N LEU A 289 12.28 -4.44 5.76
CA LEU A 289 13.06 -4.82 6.94
C LEU A 289 12.10 -5.22 8.03
N VAL A 290 12.35 -6.32 8.72
CA VAL A 290 11.55 -6.82 9.83
C VAL A 290 12.39 -6.83 11.10
N ASN A 291 11.88 -6.17 12.15
CA ASN A 291 12.56 -6.00 13.45
C ASN A 291 11.86 -6.77 14.56
#